data_4126d74e0e78a54af3ff2ebc226852d6
#
_entry.id   4126d74e0e78a54af3ff2ebc226852d6
#
_cell.length_a   1.000
_cell.length_b   1.000
_cell.length_c   1.000
_cell.angle_alpha   90.00
_cell.angle_beta   90.00
_cell.angle_gamma   90.00
#
_symmetry.space_group_name_H-M   'P 1'
#
loop_
_entity.id
_entity.type
_entity.pdbx_description
1 polymer ?
#
loop_
_entity_poly.entity_id
_entity_poly.type
_entity_poly.pdbx_seq_one_letter_code
_entity_poly.pdbx_strand_id
1 'polypeptide(L)'
;IAMVDANIQREELLPSEKAFAYKMKMDAMRRTAGRPTKENPRRNVGNYETADLIGKDNGESGRQVQRYIRLTELIPELLDLVDKKKLQFTVAIDISYIDKEVQEWIYEYISDTGFIKPKQIAALRNQLNDGPINQIQMLSIFNNCVMAKKVSRSLTFSEKKLTKYFPDDY
;
A
#
# COMPACT_ATOMS: atom_id res chain seq x y z
N ILE A 1 18.47 10.99 -18.51
CA ILE A 1 17.10 10.54 -18.79
C ILE A 1 17.12 9.28 -19.65
N ALA A 2 17.82 9.24 -20.81
CA ALA A 2 17.86 8.08 -21.70
C ALA A 2 18.29 6.76 -21.02
N MET A 3 19.27 6.79 -20.10
CA MET A 3 19.69 5.58 -19.34
C MET A 3 18.61 5.08 -18.38
N VAL A 4 17.81 5.98 -17.80
CA VAL A 4 16.70 5.63 -16.91
C VAL A 4 15.56 5.00 -17.72
N ASP A 5 15.28 5.54 -18.91
CA ASP A 5 14.24 5.02 -19.81
C ASP A 5 14.55 3.60 -20.28
N ALA A 6 15.81 3.34 -20.68
CA ALA A 6 16.26 1.99 -21.08
C ALA A 6 16.16 0.97 -19.94
N ASN A 7 16.28 1.42 -18.69
CA ASN A 7 16.16 0.54 -17.52
C ASN A 7 14.71 0.24 -17.17
N ILE A 8 13.80 1.18 -17.36
CA ILE A 8 12.35 1.01 -17.08
C ILE A 8 11.69 0.08 -18.09
N GLN A 9 12.21 -0.04 -19.31
CA GLN A 9 11.65 -0.89 -20.38
C GLN A 9 11.99 -2.39 -20.24
N ARG A 10 12.77 -2.80 -19.22
CA ARG A 10 13.00 -4.22 -18.95
C ARG A 10 11.73 -4.87 -18.36
N GLU A 11 11.32 -6.00 -18.95
CA GLU A 11 10.09 -6.74 -18.54
C GLU A 11 10.13 -7.30 -17.11
N GLU A 12 11.31 -7.32 -16.45
CA GLU A 12 11.53 -7.94 -15.13
C GLU A 12 12.00 -6.95 -14.05
N LEU A 13 11.62 -5.66 -14.12
CA LEU A 13 11.97 -4.70 -13.08
C LEU A 13 11.23 -4.99 -11.78
N LEU A 14 11.97 -5.02 -10.68
CA LEU A 14 11.40 -5.07 -9.34
C LEU A 14 10.58 -3.80 -9.04
N PRO A 15 9.51 -3.91 -8.23
CA PRO A 15 8.71 -2.76 -7.83
C PRO A 15 9.54 -1.62 -7.22
N SER A 16 10.59 -1.93 -6.43
CA SER A 16 11.51 -0.96 -5.86
C SER A 16 12.33 -0.23 -6.94
N GLU A 17 12.91 -0.96 -7.89
CA GLU A 17 13.69 -0.39 -8.99
C GLU A 17 12.83 0.55 -9.82
N LYS A 18 11.61 0.14 -10.13
CA LYS A 18 10.64 0.95 -10.86
C LYS A 18 10.27 2.23 -10.10
N ALA A 19 10.08 2.13 -8.78
CA ALA A 19 9.79 3.25 -7.91
C ALA A 19 10.91 4.31 -7.93
N PHE A 20 12.15 3.88 -7.75
CA PHE A 20 13.30 4.79 -7.79
C PHE A 20 13.55 5.37 -9.19
N ALA A 21 13.39 4.58 -10.25
CA ALA A 21 13.55 5.05 -11.63
C ALA A 21 12.51 6.14 -11.95
N TYR A 22 11.24 5.94 -11.59
CA TYR A 22 10.21 6.96 -11.78
C TYR A 22 10.46 8.21 -10.93
N LYS A 23 10.93 8.07 -9.70
CA LYS A 23 11.31 9.21 -8.86
C LYS A 23 12.43 10.01 -9.49
N MET A 24 13.48 9.36 -9.96
CA MET A 24 14.61 10.00 -10.64
C MET A 24 14.16 10.73 -11.93
N LYS A 25 13.32 10.11 -12.75
CA LYS A 25 12.76 10.72 -13.96
C LYS A 25 11.90 11.93 -13.63
N MET A 26 11.04 11.82 -12.63
CA MET A 26 10.20 12.92 -12.14
C MET A 26 11.05 14.11 -11.66
N ASP A 27 12.09 13.85 -10.87
CA ASP A 27 12.96 14.90 -10.33
C ASP A 27 13.81 15.56 -11.44
N ALA A 28 14.27 14.80 -12.42
CA ALA A 28 14.99 15.33 -13.58
C ALA A 28 14.09 16.25 -14.43
N MET A 29 12.84 15.87 -14.67
CA MET A 29 11.89 16.69 -15.42
C MET A 29 11.49 17.96 -14.68
N ARG A 30 11.39 17.91 -13.34
CA ARG A 30 11.14 19.10 -12.51
C ARG A 30 12.29 20.10 -12.56
N ARG A 31 13.55 19.64 -12.58
CA ARG A 31 14.73 20.51 -12.66
C ARG A 31 14.81 21.26 -13.99
N THR A 32 14.39 20.62 -15.08
CA THR A 32 14.35 21.24 -16.41
C THR A 32 13.23 22.27 -16.57
N ALA A 33 12.15 22.19 -15.80
CA ALA A 33 11.00 23.11 -15.85
C ALA A 33 11.26 24.49 -15.22
N GLY A 34 12.45 24.74 -14.64
CA GLY A 34 12.83 26.03 -14.07
C GLY A 34 12.22 26.37 -12.69
N ARG A 35 12.74 27.45 -12.09
CA ARG A 35 12.25 27.93 -10.78
C ARG A 35 10.85 28.56 -10.99
N PRO A 36 9.83 28.21 -10.16
CA PRO A 36 8.51 28.83 -10.24
C PRO A 36 8.61 30.34 -10.02
N THR A 37 8.18 31.13 -10.98
CA THR A 37 7.99 32.59 -10.81
C THR A 37 6.64 32.87 -10.16
N LYS A 38 6.50 34.04 -9.50
CA LYS A 38 5.24 34.46 -8.85
C LYS A 38 4.03 34.49 -9.80
N GLU A 39 4.26 34.50 -11.09
CA GLU A 39 3.26 34.56 -12.16
C GLU A 39 2.72 33.20 -12.61
N ASN A 40 3.29 32.08 -12.14
CA ASN A 40 2.84 30.75 -12.52
C ASN A 40 2.50 29.86 -11.28
N PRO A 41 1.26 29.98 -10.73
CA PRO A 41 0.84 29.22 -9.55
C PRO A 41 0.53 27.74 -9.81
N ARG A 42 0.79 27.19 -11.00
CA ARG A 42 0.45 25.81 -11.42
C ARG A 42 1.29 24.70 -10.77
N ARG A 43 1.69 24.86 -9.51
CA ARG A 43 2.60 23.94 -8.83
C ARG A 43 2.04 22.53 -8.63
N ASN A 44 0.72 22.37 -8.52
CA ASN A 44 0.09 21.06 -8.30
C ASN A 44 -0.34 20.37 -9.61
N VAL A 45 -0.67 21.12 -10.65
CA VAL A 45 -1.07 20.59 -11.96
C VAL A 45 0.14 19.96 -12.67
N GLY A 46 1.32 20.58 -12.60
CA GLY A 46 2.54 20.08 -13.25
C GLY A 46 3.02 18.70 -12.76
N ASN A 47 2.67 18.27 -11.53
CA ASN A 47 3.04 16.96 -11.04
C ASN A 47 2.23 15.83 -11.68
N TYR A 48 0.95 16.05 -11.93
CA TYR A 48 0.08 15.08 -12.60
C TYR A 48 0.42 14.99 -14.09
N GLU A 49 0.59 16.13 -14.76
CA GLU A 49 0.98 16.17 -16.18
C GLU A 49 2.34 15.48 -16.40
N THR A 50 3.31 15.71 -15.53
CA THR A 50 4.62 15.06 -15.60
C THR A 50 4.53 13.55 -15.37
N ALA A 51 3.71 13.11 -14.40
CA ALA A 51 3.50 11.69 -14.15
C ALA A 51 2.79 11.00 -15.33
N ASP A 52 1.84 11.68 -15.98
CA ASP A 52 1.15 11.16 -17.16
C ASP A 52 2.09 11.04 -18.37
N LEU A 53 3.02 12.00 -18.55
CA LEU A 53 4.06 11.91 -19.58
C LEU A 53 4.98 10.72 -19.34
N ILE A 54 5.45 10.54 -18.09
CA ILE A 54 6.29 9.39 -17.70
C ILE A 54 5.54 8.08 -17.92
N GLY A 55 4.25 8.05 -17.56
CA GLY A 55 3.41 6.87 -17.70
C GLY A 55 3.20 6.46 -19.16
N LYS A 56 2.91 7.43 -20.03
CA LYS A 56 2.71 7.17 -21.47
C LYS A 56 3.91 6.48 -22.12
N ASP A 57 5.13 6.90 -21.78
CA ASP A 57 6.37 6.31 -22.31
C ASP A 57 6.52 4.82 -21.92
N ASN A 58 5.88 4.40 -20.84
CA ASN A 58 6.00 3.05 -20.25
C ASN A 58 4.70 2.24 -20.29
N GLY A 59 3.65 2.73 -20.96
CA GLY A 59 2.36 2.08 -21.04
C GLY A 59 1.59 2.05 -19.72
N GLU A 60 1.90 2.97 -18.77
CA GLU A 60 1.26 3.09 -17.47
C GLU A 60 0.50 4.42 -17.33
N SER A 61 -0.46 4.47 -16.42
CA SER A 61 -1.13 5.73 -16.08
C SER A 61 -0.24 6.57 -15.14
N GLY A 62 -0.33 7.90 -15.22
CA GLY A 62 0.37 8.80 -14.28
C GLY A 62 0.03 8.52 -12.82
N ARG A 63 -1.20 8.07 -12.55
CA ARG A 63 -1.61 7.60 -11.21
C ARG A 63 -0.80 6.39 -10.76
N GLN A 64 -0.52 5.44 -11.65
CA GLN A 64 0.30 4.28 -11.32
C GLN A 64 1.76 4.69 -11.10
N VAL A 65 2.30 5.60 -11.91
CA VAL A 65 3.63 6.20 -11.69
C VAL A 65 3.75 6.82 -10.31
N GLN A 66 2.76 7.62 -9.88
CA GLN A 66 2.76 8.21 -8.55
C GLN A 66 2.71 7.18 -7.43
N ARG A 67 1.96 6.08 -7.61
CA ARG A 67 1.90 4.97 -6.65
C ARG A 67 3.26 4.27 -6.52
N TYR A 68 3.97 4.05 -7.62
CA TYR A 68 5.35 3.53 -7.57
C TYR A 68 6.28 4.50 -6.83
N ILE A 69 6.26 5.79 -7.19
CA ILE A 69 7.08 6.80 -6.51
C ILE A 69 6.80 6.80 -5.00
N ARG A 70 5.55 6.60 -4.60
CA ARG A 70 5.19 6.56 -3.18
C ARG A 70 5.86 5.41 -2.41
N LEU A 71 6.19 4.28 -3.06
CA LEU A 71 6.93 3.18 -2.43
C LEU A 71 8.30 3.60 -1.92
N THR A 72 8.92 4.63 -2.49
CA THR A 72 10.23 5.14 -2.02
C THR A 72 10.18 5.73 -0.61
N GLU A 73 9.00 5.94 -0.05
CA GLU A 73 8.77 6.39 1.32
C GLU A 73 8.68 5.24 2.33
N LEU A 74 8.78 3.99 1.89
CA LEU A 74 8.89 2.84 2.79
C LEU A 74 10.30 2.72 3.37
N ILE A 75 10.41 2.06 4.53
CA ILE A 75 11.71 1.59 5.02
C ILE A 75 12.22 0.47 4.10
N PRO A 76 13.55 0.29 3.98
CA PRO A 76 14.15 -0.68 3.05
C PRO A 76 13.64 -2.11 3.25
N GLU A 77 13.41 -2.52 4.47
CA GLU A 77 12.95 -3.84 4.85
C GLU A 77 11.53 -4.14 4.31
N LEU A 78 10.62 -3.17 4.41
CA LEU A 78 9.27 -3.30 3.86
C LEU A 78 9.28 -3.27 2.32
N LEU A 79 10.17 -2.49 1.73
CA LEU A 79 10.33 -2.42 0.28
C LEU A 79 10.84 -3.77 -0.28
N ASP A 80 11.79 -4.40 0.41
CA ASP A 80 12.27 -5.76 0.09
C ASP A 80 11.15 -6.82 0.16
N LEU A 81 10.21 -6.69 1.12
CA LEU A 81 9.04 -7.55 1.18
C LEU A 81 8.09 -7.36 -0.02
N VAL A 82 8.00 -6.16 -0.58
CA VAL A 82 7.23 -5.90 -1.81
C VAL A 82 7.89 -6.60 -3.00
N ASP A 83 9.21 -6.48 -3.14
CA ASP A 83 9.99 -7.11 -4.21
C ASP A 83 9.90 -8.64 -4.15
N LYS A 84 9.93 -9.21 -2.95
CA LYS A 84 9.74 -10.65 -2.69
C LYS A 84 8.28 -11.11 -2.82
N LYS A 85 7.34 -10.24 -3.18
CA LYS A 85 5.88 -10.51 -3.27
C LYS A 85 5.26 -11.01 -1.95
N LYS A 86 5.90 -10.78 -0.81
CA LYS A 86 5.39 -11.09 0.53
C LYS A 86 4.46 -10.00 1.06
N LEU A 87 4.64 -8.76 0.62
CA LEU A 87 3.79 -7.62 0.93
C LEU A 87 3.05 -7.16 -0.33
N GLN A 88 1.73 -7.08 -0.27
CA GLN A 88 0.91 -6.63 -1.40
C GLN A 88 1.19 -5.16 -1.72
N PHE A 89 1.30 -4.83 -3.00
CA PHE A 89 1.60 -3.48 -3.50
C PHE A 89 0.65 -2.40 -2.93
N THR A 90 -0.66 -2.69 -2.89
CA THR A 90 -1.66 -1.75 -2.35
C THR A 90 -1.48 -1.49 -0.86
N VAL A 91 -1.19 -2.55 -0.09
CA VAL A 91 -0.92 -2.45 1.35
C VAL A 91 0.37 -1.67 1.61
N ALA A 92 1.41 -1.91 0.82
CA ALA A 92 2.67 -1.18 0.89
C ALA A 92 2.48 0.33 0.66
N ILE A 93 1.63 0.71 -0.31
CA ILE A 93 1.26 2.11 -0.53
C ILE A 93 0.56 2.71 0.69
N ASP A 94 -0.38 1.98 1.29
CA ASP A 94 -1.07 2.46 2.50
C ASP A 94 -0.09 2.64 3.68
N ILE A 95 0.87 1.74 3.84
CA ILE A 95 1.93 1.84 4.86
C ILE A 95 2.85 3.04 4.59
N SER A 96 3.13 3.37 3.33
CA SER A 96 4.03 4.48 2.98
C SER A 96 3.55 5.87 3.44
N TYR A 97 2.30 6.00 3.87
CA TYR A 97 1.75 7.21 4.48
C TYR A 97 1.90 7.26 6.00
N ILE A 98 2.45 6.21 6.60
CA ILE A 98 2.64 6.08 8.04
C ILE A 98 4.10 6.46 8.39
N ASP A 99 4.31 6.99 9.60
CA ASP A 99 5.63 7.38 10.07
C ASP A 99 6.61 6.21 10.13
N LYS A 100 7.90 6.48 9.95
CA LYS A 100 8.96 5.46 9.86
C LYS A 100 9.03 4.56 11.08
N GLU A 101 8.88 5.11 12.27
CA GLU A 101 8.88 4.36 13.53
C GLU A 101 7.77 3.30 13.55
N VAL A 102 6.57 3.68 13.12
CA VAL A 102 5.44 2.74 13.06
C VAL A 102 5.62 1.73 11.92
N GLN A 103 6.30 2.11 10.83
CA GLN A 103 6.67 1.18 9.76
C GLN A 103 7.63 0.08 10.27
N GLU A 104 8.56 0.41 11.18
CA GLU A 104 9.43 -0.57 11.84
C GLU A 104 8.62 -1.57 12.66
N TRP A 105 7.66 -1.12 13.46
CA TRP A 105 6.76 -2.01 14.21
C TRP A 105 5.90 -2.91 13.31
N ILE A 106 5.46 -2.37 12.17
CA ILE A 106 4.73 -3.15 11.15
C ILE A 106 5.64 -4.23 10.56
N TYR A 107 6.89 -3.91 10.28
CA TYR A 107 7.86 -4.87 9.77
C TYR A 107 8.12 -6.00 10.78
N GLU A 108 8.33 -5.66 12.05
CA GLU A 108 8.47 -6.65 13.14
C GLU A 108 7.26 -7.59 13.19
N TYR A 109 6.04 -7.01 13.16
CA TYR A 109 4.81 -7.80 13.15
C TYR A 109 4.71 -8.75 11.95
N ILE A 110 5.08 -8.29 10.76
CA ILE A 110 5.09 -9.14 9.56
C ILE A 110 6.14 -10.24 9.68
N SER A 111 7.30 -9.95 10.26
CA SER A 111 8.38 -10.92 10.47
C SER A 111 7.95 -12.05 11.40
N ASP A 112 7.18 -11.73 12.44
CA ASP A 112 6.69 -12.68 13.44
C ASP A 112 5.48 -13.49 12.93
N THR A 113 4.55 -12.85 12.22
CA THR A 113 3.28 -13.47 11.81
C THR A 113 3.29 -14.00 10.38
N GLY A 114 4.23 -13.57 9.57
CA GLY A 114 4.39 -13.93 8.15
C GLY A 114 3.47 -13.16 7.19
N PHE A 115 2.51 -12.39 7.66
CA PHE A 115 1.55 -11.67 6.79
C PHE A 115 0.91 -10.48 7.49
N ILE A 116 0.37 -9.57 6.68
CA ILE A 116 -0.49 -8.46 7.14
C ILE A 116 -1.70 -8.31 6.21
N LYS A 117 -2.85 -7.96 6.77
CA LYS A 117 -4.10 -7.79 6.02
C LYS A 117 -4.39 -6.31 5.76
N PRO A 118 -4.97 -5.96 4.60
CA PRO A 118 -5.37 -4.57 4.31
C PRO A 118 -6.22 -3.93 5.41
N LYS A 119 -7.12 -4.71 6.03
CA LYS A 119 -8.00 -4.23 7.12
C LYS A 119 -7.23 -3.80 8.37
N GLN A 120 -6.10 -4.46 8.68
CA GLN A 120 -5.26 -4.10 9.82
C GLN A 120 -4.62 -2.73 9.59
N ILE A 121 -4.09 -2.47 8.38
CA ILE A 121 -3.51 -1.18 8.03
C ILE A 121 -4.59 -0.08 7.97
N ALA A 122 -5.77 -0.37 7.44
CA ALA A 122 -6.87 0.59 7.44
C ALA A 122 -7.29 0.98 8.86
N ALA A 123 -7.44 0.01 9.77
CA ALA A 123 -7.76 0.27 11.19
C ALA A 123 -6.65 1.07 11.89
N LEU A 124 -5.39 0.73 11.62
CA LEU A 124 -4.24 1.46 12.14
C LEU A 124 -4.22 2.92 11.68
N ARG A 125 -4.44 3.18 10.39
CA ARG A 125 -4.49 4.55 9.86
C ARG A 125 -5.62 5.37 10.44
N ASN A 126 -6.80 4.77 10.65
CA ASN A 126 -7.90 5.44 11.32
C ASN A 126 -7.51 5.86 12.73
N GLN A 127 -6.89 4.97 13.50
CA GLN A 127 -6.46 5.28 14.86
C GLN A 127 -5.35 6.35 14.90
N LEU A 128 -4.42 6.34 13.94
CA LEU A 128 -3.37 7.36 13.82
C LEU A 128 -3.94 8.75 13.49
N ASN A 129 -5.11 8.84 12.84
CA ASN A 129 -5.80 10.11 12.64
C ASN A 129 -6.37 10.69 13.94
N ASP A 130 -6.70 9.83 14.91
CA ASP A 130 -7.21 10.24 16.23
C ASP A 130 -6.07 10.65 17.18
N GLY A 131 -4.83 10.23 16.92
CA GLY A 131 -3.66 10.60 17.70
C GLY A 131 -2.50 9.59 17.61
N PRO A 132 -1.36 9.92 18.22
CA PRO A 132 -0.20 9.03 18.25
C PRO A 132 -0.52 7.77 19.06
N ILE A 133 0.02 6.63 18.63
CA ILE A 133 -0.13 5.34 19.27
C ILE A 133 1.24 4.76 19.66
N ASN A 134 1.24 3.79 20.56
CA ASN A 134 2.39 2.97 20.87
C ASN A 134 2.29 1.57 20.21
N GLN A 135 3.40 0.83 20.24
CA GLN A 135 3.48 -0.51 19.63
C GLN A 135 2.46 -1.50 20.22
N ILE A 136 2.18 -1.44 21.53
CA ILE A 136 1.20 -2.32 22.20
C ILE A 136 -0.21 -2.04 21.68
N GLN A 137 -0.57 -0.78 21.49
CA GLN A 137 -1.86 -0.39 20.91
C GLN A 137 -1.99 -0.87 19.47
N MET A 138 -0.94 -0.76 18.66
CA MET A 138 -0.91 -1.29 17.29
C MET A 138 -1.16 -2.80 17.28
N LEU A 139 -0.48 -3.57 18.14
CA LEU A 139 -0.69 -5.01 18.25
C LEU A 139 -2.12 -5.36 18.68
N SER A 140 -2.71 -4.60 19.59
CA SER A 140 -4.11 -4.76 20.01
C SER A 140 -5.08 -4.54 18.83
N ILE A 141 -4.86 -3.48 18.04
CA ILE A 141 -5.66 -3.19 16.83
C ILE A 141 -5.56 -4.36 15.84
N PHE A 142 -4.37 -4.86 15.59
CA PHE A 142 -4.14 -5.96 14.66
C PHE A 142 -4.80 -7.25 15.11
N ASN A 143 -4.70 -7.59 16.39
CA ASN A 143 -5.32 -8.77 16.97
C ASN A 143 -6.86 -8.71 16.92
N ASN A 144 -7.43 -7.56 17.22
CA ASN A 144 -8.89 -7.35 17.13
C ASN A 144 -9.40 -7.54 15.69
N CYS A 145 -8.65 -7.07 14.68
CA CYS A 145 -8.99 -7.29 13.27
C CYS A 145 -8.95 -8.77 12.85
N VAL A 146 -8.13 -9.59 13.52
CA VAL A 146 -8.05 -11.04 13.26
C VAL A 146 -9.17 -11.79 13.95
N MET A 147 -9.48 -11.42 15.21
CA MET A 147 -10.51 -12.10 16.03
C MET A 147 -11.94 -11.84 15.55
N ALA A 148 -12.21 -10.68 14.97
CA ALA A 148 -13.56 -10.32 14.47
C ALA A 148 -14.13 -11.31 13.43
N LYS A 149 -13.34 -12.22 12.88
CA LYS A 149 -13.79 -13.30 11.97
C LYS A 149 -14.29 -14.58 12.68
N LYS A 150 -14.13 -14.70 14.00
CA LYS A 150 -14.52 -15.93 14.72
C LYS A 150 -15.96 -15.94 15.23
N VAL A 151 -16.69 -14.83 15.12
CA VAL A 151 -18.03 -14.69 15.71
C VAL A 151 -19.10 -14.49 14.65
N SER A 152 -19.33 -15.41 13.78
CA SER A 152 -20.65 -15.76 13.24
C SER A 152 -20.58 -16.93 12.23
N ARG A 153 -20.38 -18.12 12.74
CA ARG A 153 -21.01 -19.26 12.07
C ARG A 153 -22.36 -19.46 12.77
N SER A 154 -23.34 -18.66 12.39
CA SER A 154 -24.72 -19.03 12.63
C SER A 154 -24.97 -20.28 11.77
N LEU A 155 -25.11 -21.43 12.39
CA LEU A 155 -25.58 -22.64 11.73
C LEU A 155 -27.09 -22.41 11.48
N THR A 156 -27.42 -21.90 10.28
CA THR A 156 -28.82 -21.89 9.84
C THR A 156 -29.16 -23.29 9.37
N PHE A 157 -29.83 -24.03 10.20
CA PHE A 157 -30.49 -25.28 9.79
C PHE A 157 -31.77 -24.90 9.05
N SER A 158 -31.95 -25.37 7.82
CA SER A 158 -33.24 -25.24 7.15
C SER A 158 -34.23 -26.14 7.85
N GLU A 159 -35.45 -25.65 8.11
CA GLU A 159 -36.56 -26.35 8.75
C GLU A 159 -36.76 -27.77 8.15
N LYS A 160 -36.63 -27.93 6.84
CA LYS A 160 -36.64 -29.21 6.10
C LYS A 160 -35.56 -30.22 6.52
N LYS A 161 -34.44 -29.76 7.07
CA LYS A 161 -33.40 -30.66 7.59
C LYS A 161 -33.66 -31.03 9.04
N LEU A 162 -34.24 -30.13 9.82
CA LEU A 162 -34.62 -30.42 11.20
C LEU A 162 -35.76 -31.48 11.27
N THR A 163 -36.81 -31.36 10.46
CA THR A 163 -37.91 -32.33 10.40
C THR A 163 -37.49 -33.71 9.92
N LYS A 164 -36.40 -33.83 9.16
CA LYS A 164 -35.82 -35.13 8.76
C LYS A 164 -35.20 -35.90 9.91
N TYR A 165 -34.63 -35.22 10.91
CA TYR A 165 -33.91 -35.82 12.03
C TYR A 165 -34.70 -35.78 13.36
N PHE A 166 -35.67 -34.91 13.42
CA PHE A 166 -36.61 -34.73 14.57
C PHE A 166 -38.03 -34.63 14.02
N PRO A 167 -38.70 -35.77 13.70
CA PRO A 167 -40.10 -35.75 13.31
C PRO A 167 -40.95 -35.31 14.48
N ASP A 168 -42.06 -34.58 14.18
CA ASP A 168 -42.97 -33.98 15.18
C ASP A 168 -43.74 -35.00 16.03
N ASP A 169 -43.46 -36.32 15.92
CA ASP A 169 -44.16 -37.41 16.59
C ASP A 169 -43.38 -37.96 17.81
N TYR A 170 -42.71 -37.09 18.57
CA TYR A 170 -42.15 -37.45 19.89
C TYR A 170 -42.70 -36.61 20.98
#